data_7e3edfb2364c9323d1c9593e3ca8d9ca
#
_entry.id   7e3edfb2364c9323d1c9593e3ca8d9ca
#
_cell.length_a   1.000
_cell.length_b   1.000
_cell.length_c   1.000
_cell.angle_alpha   90.00
_cell.angle_beta   90.00
_cell.angle_gamma   90.00
#
_symmetry.space_group_name_H-M   'P 1'
#
loop_
_entity.id
_entity.type
_entity.pdbx_description
1 polymer ?
#
loop_
_entity_poly.entity_id
_entity_poly.type
_entity_poly.pdbx_seq_one_letter_code
_entity_poly.pdbx_strand_id
1 'polypeptide(L)'
;MKPQEAKGVTWKNLLIAAVLLIGCVVFYFGVYRKANEPVAVLDRTNAAPAVHTLSEVTEILMQYDDFFTEEMVEHLSLEQNFGTYIIPGLKSTRTVNSKTGQSDICTSMTPQGMDVTEDSIFVSAYCHTKKHNSVLYQIDKKSGRFVKEIIMPNRTHAGGIAYDNLNQVLWVSDMLNGEAAVSLYTMEALENYQYDKTKKPLPFLETHVL
;
A
#
# COMPACT_ATOMS: atom_id res chain seq x y z
N MET A 1 30.63 38.82 -49.59
CA MET A 1 30.31 37.91 -48.50
C MET A 1 31.03 36.59 -48.75
N LYS A 2 32.01 36.24 -47.89
CA LYS A 2 32.67 34.91 -47.98
C LYS A 2 31.75 33.85 -47.40
N PRO A 3 31.60 32.69 -48.04
CA PRO A 3 30.83 31.57 -47.48
C PRO A 3 31.52 31.11 -46.20
N GLN A 4 30.76 30.98 -45.14
CA GLN A 4 31.21 30.40 -43.88
C GLN A 4 31.31 28.87 -44.09
N GLU A 5 32.54 28.34 -44.12
CA GLU A 5 32.78 26.92 -44.18
C GLU A 5 32.19 26.23 -42.92
N ALA A 6 31.23 25.39 -43.13
CA ALA A 6 30.70 24.53 -42.08
C ALA A 6 31.83 23.65 -41.52
N LYS A 7 32.21 23.86 -40.26
CA LYS A 7 33.19 22.98 -39.59
C LYS A 7 32.67 21.56 -39.58
N GLY A 8 33.26 20.70 -40.39
CA GLY A 8 32.91 19.28 -40.47
C GLY A 8 33.06 18.61 -39.10
N VAL A 9 32.14 17.68 -38.80
CA VAL A 9 32.20 16.87 -37.59
C VAL A 9 33.52 16.08 -37.58
N THR A 10 34.35 16.32 -36.59
CA THR A 10 35.64 15.63 -36.48
C THR A 10 35.46 14.21 -35.95
N TRP A 11 36.33 13.30 -36.33
CA TRP A 11 36.34 11.90 -35.84
C TRP A 11 36.33 11.84 -34.32
N LYS A 12 36.99 12.75 -33.63
CA LYS A 12 36.98 12.87 -32.17
C LYS A 12 35.58 13.13 -31.62
N ASN A 13 34.81 14.01 -32.24
CA ASN A 13 33.44 14.32 -31.81
C ASN A 13 32.52 13.13 -32.05
N LEU A 14 32.69 12.36 -33.11
CA LEU A 14 31.93 11.11 -33.33
C LEU A 14 32.25 10.06 -32.29
N LEU A 15 33.51 9.93 -31.89
CA LEU A 15 33.93 8.98 -30.87
C LEU A 15 33.37 9.35 -29.49
N ILE A 16 33.39 10.63 -29.13
CA ILE A 16 32.78 11.11 -27.87
C ILE A 16 31.26 10.84 -27.90
N ALA A 17 30.58 11.15 -28.99
CA ALA A 17 29.15 10.89 -29.13
C ALA A 17 28.82 9.39 -29.00
N ALA A 18 29.63 8.52 -29.56
CA ALA A 18 29.46 7.07 -29.45
C ALA A 18 29.66 6.57 -28.00
N VAL A 19 30.67 7.07 -27.30
CA VAL A 19 30.90 6.72 -25.88
C VAL A 19 29.77 7.19 -25.00
N LEU A 20 29.25 8.41 -25.20
CA LEU A 20 28.09 8.92 -24.46
C LEU A 20 26.84 8.10 -24.74
N LEU A 21 26.59 7.73 -25.99
CA LEU A 21 25.45 6.89 -26.36
C LEU A 21 25.51 5.51 -25.69
N ILE A 22 26.68 4.87 -25.71
CA ILE A 22 26.92 3.60 -25.03
C ILE A 22 26.68 3.75 -23.52
N GLY A 23 27.20 4.82 -22.91
CA GLY A 23 26.99 5.13 -21.49
C GLY A 23 25.48 5.30 -21.15
N CYS A 24 24.73 6.02 -21.99
CA CYS A 24 23.28 6.17 -21.84
C CYS A 24 22.54 4.82 -21.98
N VAL A 25 22.93 3.98 -22.92
CA VAL A 25 22.34 2.65 -23.12
C VAL A 25 22.62 1.75 -21.93
N VAL A 26 23.88 1.72 -21.45
CA VAL A 26 24.25 0.92 -20.27
C VAL A 26 23.51 1.41 -19.03
N PHE A 27 23.42 2.72 -18.82
CA PHE A 27 22.66 3.30 -17.71
C PHE A 27 21.17 2.96 -17.82
N TYR A 28 20.57 3.11 -19.01
CA TYR A 28 19.15 2.81 -19.20
C TYR A 28 18.83 1.34 -18.90
N PHE A 29 19.56 0.40 -19.51
CA PHE A 29 19.28 -1.04 -19.32
C PHE A 29 19.80 -1.59 -17.99
N GLY A 30 20.96 -1.13 -17.52
CA GLY A 30 21.58 -1.65 -16.31
C GLY A 30 21.01 -1.09 -15.00
N VAL A 31 20.59 0.16 -15.00
CA VAL A 31 20.17 0.86 -13.79
C VAL A 31 18.72 1.33 -13.89
N TYR A 32 18.41 2.19 -14.85
CA TYR A 32 17.11 2.85 -14.91
C TYR A 32 15.97 1.85 -15.15
N ARG A 33 16.11 0.96 -16.12
CA ARG A 33 15.10 -0.05 -16.42
C ARG A 33 14.86 -0.99 -15.24
N LYS A 34 15.94 -1.51 -14.64
CA LYS A 34 15.82 -2.39 -13.46
C LYS A 34 15.18 -1.70 -12.27
N ALA A 35 15.52 -0.43 -12.01
CA ALA A 35 14.94 0.34 -10.92
C ALA A 35 13.45 0.67 -11.14
N ASN A 36 12.99 0.67 -12.40
CA ASN A 36 11.61 0.99 -12.78
C ASN A 36 10.85 -0.22 -13.36
N GLU A 37 11.38 -1.43 -13.25
CA GLU A 37 10.62 -2.63 -13.62
C GLU A 37 9.34 -2.72 -12.77
N PRO A 38 8.17 -2.97 -13.41
CA PRO A 38 6.94 -3.19 -12.68
C PRO A 38 7.11 -4.37 -11.73
N VAL A 39 6.81 -4.17 -10.45
CA VAL A 39 6.78 -5.27 -9.51
C VAL A 39 5.65 -6.21 -9.91
N ALA A 40 5.95 -7.50 -10.04
CA ALA A 40 4.94 -8.50 -10.35
C ALA A 40 3.83 -8.47 -9.28
N VAL A 41 2.58 -8.50 -9.71
CA VAL A 41 1.44 -8.62 -8.80
C VAL A 41 1.53 -9.98 -8.13
N LEU A 42 1.64 -9.98 -6.79
CA LEU A 42 1.68 -11.20 -6.03
C LEU A 42 0.33 -11.93 -6.12
N ASP A 43 0.38 -13.25 -6.15
CA ASP A 43 -0.82 -14.07 -5.95
C ASP A 43 -1.27 -13.90 -4.48
N ARG A 44 -2.28 -13.08 -4.29
CA ARG A 44 -2.78 -12.69 -2.96
C ARG A 44 -3.68 -13.76 -2.37
N THR A 45 -4.22 -14.65 -3.19
CA THR A 45 -5.13 -15.70 -2.73
C THR A 45 -4.42 -16.77 -1.91
N ASN A 46 -3.12 -16.92 -2.11
CA ASN A 46 -2.27 -17.89 -1.40
C ASN A 46 -1.51 -17.30 -0.21
N ALA A 47 -1.70 -16.01 0.10
CA ALA A 47 -1.12 -15.44 1.30
C ALA A 47 -1.73 -16.10 2.55
N ALA A 48 -0.90 -16.77 3.31
CA ALA A 48 -1.27 -17.43 4.56
C ALA A 48 -0.59 -16.72 5.75
N PRO A 49 -1.19 -16.76 6.95
CA PRO A 49 -0.54 -16.25 8.13
C PRO A 49 0.71 -17.08 8.46
N ALA A 50 1.76 -16.43 8.92
CA ALA A 50 2.83 -17.11 9.63
C ALA A 50 2.37 -17.38 11.07
N VAL A 51 2.74 -18.52 11.61
CA VAL A 51 2.44 -18.88 13.01
C VAL A 51 3.76 -18.83 13.78
N HIS A 52 3.79 -18.06 14.86
CA HIS A 52 4.93 -17.94 15.74
C HIS A 52 4.63 -18.65 17.06
N THR A 53 5.65 -19.26 17.65
CA THR A 53 5.56 -19.78 19.02
C THR A 53 5.57 -18.64 20.03
N LEU A 54 5.02 -18.88 21.22
CA LEU A 54 5.09 -17.90 22.30
C LEU A 54 6.55 -17.50 22.60
N SER A 55 7.47 -18.45 22.58
CA SER A 55 8.89 -18.19 22.82
C SER A 55 9.49 -17.19 21.83
N GLU A 56 9.17 -17.32 20.53
CA GLU A 56 9.64 -16.38 19.50
C GLU A 56 9.07 -14.97 19.72
N VAL A 57 7.78 -14.87 20.06
CA VAL A 57 7.14 -13.59 20.33
C VAL A 57 7.71 -12.96 21.61
N THR A 58 7.89 -13.75 22.68
CA THR A 58 8.49 -13.29 23.93
C THR A 58 9.90 -12.74 23.71
N GLU A 59 10.74 -13.45 22.96
CA GLU A 59 12.09 -13.00 22.67
C GLU A 59 12.12 -11.65 21.96
N ILE A 60 11.17 -11.40 21.06
CA ILE A 60 11.04 -10.13 20.36
C ILE A 60 10.54 -9.02 21.31
N LEU A 61 9.48 -9.28 22.08
CA LEU A 61 8.88 -8.28 22.97
C LEU A 61 9.82 -7.86 24.10
N MET A 62 10.57 -8.82 24.66
CA MET A 62 11.53 -8.55 25.74
C MET A 62 12.78 -7.76 25.30
N GLN A 63 12.95 -7.52 24.00
CA GLN A 63 13.92 -6.53 23.51
C GLN A 63 13.51 -5.08 23.79
N TYR A 64 12.25 -4.87 24.19
CA TYR A 64 11.65 -3.57 24.50
C TYR A 64 11.18 -3.55 25.95
N ASP A 65 12.08 -3.84 26.89
CA ASP A 65 11.85 -4.00 28.32
C ASP A 65 11.28 -2.74 28.99
N ASP A 66 11.51 -1.57 28.42
CA ASP A 66 10.87 -0.31 28.84
C ASP A 66 9.35 -0.31 28.63
N PHE A 67 8.83 -1.15 27.73
CA PHE A 67 7.41 -1.21 27.37
C PHE A 67 6.72 -2.51 27.77
N PHE A 68 7.46 -3.63 27.81
CA PHE A 68 6.90 -4.95 28.07
C PHE A 68 7.57 -5.57 29.29
N THR A 69 6.78 -5.82 30.32
CA THR A 69 7.22 -6.57 31.51
C THR A 69 6.99 -8.06 31.32
N GLU A 70 7.74 -8.90 32.05
CA GLU A 70 7.50 -10.34 32.07
C GLU A 70 6.04 -10.68 32.38
N GLU A 71 5.41 -9.98 33.33
CA GLU A 71 4.01 -10.17 33.69
C GLU A 71 3.07 -9.85 32.52
N MET A 72 3.32 -8.78 31.76
CA MET A 72 2.54 -8.45 30.56
C MET A 72 2.68 -9.53 29.50
N VAL A 73 3.88 -10.05 29.28
CA VAL A 73 4.15 -11.12 28.30
C VAL A 73 3.51 -12.43 28.73
N GLU A 74 3.52 -12.75 30.03
CA GLU A 74 2.80 -13.91 30.58
C GLU A 74 1.29 -13.83 30.33
N HIS A 75 0.68 -12.66 30.47
CA HIS A 75 -0.73 -12.45 30.14
C HIS A 75 -1.07 -12.61 28.67
N LEU A 76 -0.14 -12.33 27.75
CA LEU A 76 -0.29 -12.63 26.33
C LEU A 76 -0.23 -14.15 26.04
N SER A 77 0.27 -14.93 27.00
CA SER A 77 0.57 -16.35 26.84
C SER A 77 -0.64 -17.28 26.99
N LEU A 78 -1.85 -16.78 27.10
CA LEU A 78 -3.06 -17.58 27.14
C LEU A 78 -3.28 -18.38 25.83
N GLU A 79 -2.61 -18.01 24.75
CA GLU A 79 -2.56 -18.77 23.52
C GLU A 79 -1.11 -19.22 23.24
N GLN A 80 -0.92 -20.50 22.97
CA GLN A 80 0.41 -21.07 22.74
C GLN A 80 1.06 -20.64 21.43
N ASN A 81 0.29 -20.07 20.50
CA ASN A 81 0.75 -19.64 19.20
C ASN A 81 0.12 -18.30 18.82
N PHE A 82 0.94 -17.42 18.26
CA PHE A 82 0.51 -16.14 17.71
C PHE A 82 0.49 -16.23 16.18
N GLY A 83 -0.66 -15.89 15.59
CA GLY A 83 -0.75 -15.72 14.15
C GLY A 83 -0.28 -14.34 13.73
N THR A 84 0.65 -14.26 12.81
CA THR A 84 0.92 -13.01 12.09
C THR A 84 0.24 -13.04 10.73
N TYR A 85 -0.47 -11.95 10.43
CA TYR A 85 -1.19 -11.82 9.17
C TYR A 85 -0.35 -11.03 8.19
N ILE A 86 -0.18 -11.58 7.00
CA ILE A 86 0.55 -10.91 5.93
C ILE A 86 -0.39 -9.94 5.24
N ILE A 87 0.05 -8.69 5.05
CA ILE A 87 -0.60 -7.74 4.15
C ILE A 87 0.00 -7.96 2.77
N PRO A 88 -0.64 -8.74 1.89
CA PRO A 88 -0.04 -9.08 0.61
C PRO A 88 -0.07 -7.89 -0.33
N GLY A 89 0.98 -7.78 -1.12
CA GLY A 89 1.01 -6.86 -2.23
C GLY A 89 1.24 -5.39 -1.90
N LEU A 90 1.80 -5.02 -0.73
CA LEU A 90 2.16 -3.63 -0.44
C LEU A 90 3.01 -2.98 -1.54
N LYS A 91 3.87 -3.76 -2.20
CA LYS A 91 4.68 -3.34 -3.35
C LYS A 91 4.03 -3.66 -4.71
N SER A 92 2.80 -4.11 -4.73
CA SER A 92 2.06 -4.46 -5.95
C SER A 92 0.55 -4.35 -5.74
N THR A 93 0.12 -3.28 -5.08
CA THR A 93 -1.30 -3.03 -4.79
C THR A 93 -2.01 -2.51 -6.02
N ARG A 94 -3.08 -3.18 -6.40
CA ARG A 94 -4.01 -2.67 -7.41
C ARG A 94 -4.80 -1.49 -6.83
N THR A 95 -4.79 -0.38 -7.54
CA THR A 95 -5.50 0.84 -7.19
C THR A 95 -5.80 1.65 -8.45
N VAL A 96 -6.11 2.93 -8.31
CA VAL A 96 -6.25 3.85 -9.42
C VAL A 96 -5.25 4.98 -9.33
N ASN A 97 -4.76 5.41 -10.47
CA ASN A 97 -3.96 6.61 -10.58
C ASN A 97 -4.85 7.84 -10.30
N SER A 98 -4.51 8.61 -9.29
CA SER A 98 -5.35 9.71 -8.80
C SER A 98 -5.53 10.87 -9.78
N LYS A 99 -4.69 10.98 -10.81
CA LYS A 99 -4.79 12.02 -11.84
C LYS A 99 -5.63 11.56 -13.02
N THR A 100 -5.49 10.30 -13.42
CA THR A 100 -6.14 9.77 -14.62
C THR A 100 -7.40 8.98 -14.32
N GLY A 101 -7.58 8.52 -13.07
CA GLY A 101 -8.68 7.62 -12.67
C GLY A 101 -8.53 6.20 -13.24
N GLN A 102 -7.45 5.91 -13.95
CA GLN A 102 -7.23 4.58 -14.55
C GLN A 102 -6.64 3.61 -13.53
N SER A 103 -6.96 2.32 -13.73
CA SER A 103 -6.36 1.24 -12.94
C SER A 103 -4.84 1.26 -13.06
N ASP A 104 -4.16 1.10 -11.95
CA ASP A 104 -2.71 1.13 -11.87
C ASP A 104 -2.22 0.23 -10.72
N ILE A 105 -0.92 -0.06 -10.70
CA ILE A 105 -0.28 -0.80 -9.62
C ILE A 105 0.61 0.15 -8.81
N CYS A 106 0.28 0.29 -7.53
CA CYS A 106 1.10 1.03 -6.60
C CYS A 106 2.18 0.13 -6.00
N THR A 107 3.43 0.58 -6.06
CA THR A 107 4.60 -0.12 -5.50
C THR A 107 5.07 0.46 -4.16
N SER A 108 4.35 1.43 -3.63
CA SER A 108 4.74 2.19 -2.44
C SER A 108 3.57 2.42 -1.46
N MET A 109 2.71 1.40 -1.30
CA MET A 109 1.67 1.48 -0.28
C MET A 109 2.28 1.36 1.12
N THR A 110 1.87 2.26 1.99
CA THR A 110 2.29 2.33 3.40
C THR A 110 1.10 2.10 4.29
N PRO A 111 1.05 1.00 5.07
CA PRO A 111 -0.03 0.74 6.00
C PRO A 111 -0.06 1.79 7.11
N GLN A 112 -1.26 2.09 7.62
CA GLN A 112 -1.48 3.14 8.62
C GLN A 112 -2.31 2.64 9.81
N GLY A 113 -3.62 2.58 9.66
CA GLY A 113 -4.54 2.16 10.69
C GLY A 113 -5.00 0.72 10.49
N MET A 114 -5.42 0.08 11.57
CA MET A 114 -6.00 -1.25 11.56
C MET A 114 -7.18 -1.30 12.51
N ASP A 115 -8.23 -2.01 12.13
CA ASP A 115 -9.29 -2.40 13.04
C ASP A 115 -9.86 -3.76 12.66
N VAL A 116 -10.56 -4.37 13.61
CA VAL A 116 -11.03 -5.75 13.54
C VAL A 116 -12.53 -5.82 13.75
N THR A 117 -13.22 -6.43 12.80
CA THR A 117 -14.64 -6.76 12.91
C THR A 117 -14.82 -8.21 13.42
N GLU A 118 -16.06 -8.71 13.38
CA GLU A 118 -16.31 -10.11 13.73
C GLU A 118 -15.52 -11.07 12.84
N ASP A 119 -15.53 -10.87 11.52
CA ASP A 119 -14.99 -11.80 10.53
C ASP A 119 -13.77 -11.26 9.76
N SER A 120 -13.47 -9.97 9.82
CA SER A 120 -12.45 -9.33 9.00
C SER A 120 -11.49 -8.47 9.80
N ILE A 121 -10.26 -8.39 9.31
CA ILE A 121 -9.28 -7.39 9.70
C ILE A 121 -9.17 -6.40 8.53
N PHE A 122 -9.37 -5.11 8.83
CA PHE A 122 -9.15 -4.03 7.88
C PHE A 122 -7.85 -3.31 8.17
N VAL A 123 -7.05 -3.08 7.14
CA VAL A 123 -5.82 -2.29 7.23
C VAL A 123 -5.87 -1.19 6.18
N SER A 124 -5.82 0.06 6.62
CA SER A 124 -5.72 1.18 5.69
C SER A 124 -4.28 1.36 5.21
N ALA A 125 -4.13 1.82 3.96
CA ALA A 125 -2.83 2.17 3.41
C ALA A 125 -2.95 3.31 2.41
N TYR A 126 -1.94 4.18 2.38
CA TYR A 126 -1.85 5.27 1.41
C TYR A 126 -0.62 5.09 0.50
N CYS A 127 -0.68 5.69 -0.67
CA CYS A 127 0.45 5.72 -1.59
C CYS A 127 1.49 6.76 -1.13
N HIS A 128 2.67 6.33 -0.67
CA HIS A 128 3.74 7.22 -0.20
C HIS A 128 4.14 8.27 -1.25
N THR A 129 4.14 7.91 -2.53
CA THR A 129 4.44 8.84 -3.63
C THR A 129 3.26 9.72 -4.04
N LYS A 130 2.10 9.58 -3.40
CA LYS A 130 0.87 10.35 -3.66
C LYS A 130 0.38 10.29 -5.12
N LYS A 131 0.74 9.25 -5.86
CA LYS A 131 0.31 9.03 -7.25
C LYS A 131 -1.02 8.30 -7.36
N HIS A 132 -1.36 7.51 -6.33
CA HIS A 132 -2.48 6.59 -6.36
C HIS A 132 -3.44 6.86 -5.22
N ASN A 133 -4.68 6.43 -5.41
CA ASN A 133 -5.67 6.45 -4.34
C ASN A 133 -5.28 5.47 -3.23
N SER A 134 -5.68 5.80 -2.01
CA SER A 134 -5.51 4.97 -0.83
C SER A 134 -6.42 3.73 -0.90
N VAL A 135 -6.11 2.73 -0.11
CA VAL A 135 -6.85 1.47 -0.08
C VAL A 135 -7.11 1.00 1.35
N LEU A 136 -8.15 0.18 1.51
CA LEU A 136 -8.31 -0.72 2.63
C LEU A 136 -8.00 -2.14 2.16
N TYR A 137 -7.13 -2.85 2.87
CA TYR A 137 -6.98 -4.30 2.72
C TYR A 137 -7.97 -4.99 3.64
N GLN A 138 -8.74 -5.91 3.10
CA GLN A 138 -9.59 -6.80 3.87
C GLN A 138 -8.92 -8.17 3.96
N ILE A 139 -8.76 -8.66 5.17
CA ILE A 139 -8.15 -9.94 5.50
C ILE A 139 -9.20 -10.74 6.27
N ASP A 140 -9.42 -11.99 5.90
CA ASP A 140 -10.26 -12.90 6.67
C ASP A 140 -9.63 -13.19 8.03
N LYS A 141 -10.32 -12.87 9.10
CA LYS A 141 -9.80 -12.96 10.46
C LYS A 141 -9.46 -14.39 10.87
N LYS A 142 -10.24 -15.34 10.42
CA LYS A 142 -10.09 -16.75 10.83
C LYS A 142 -8.93 -17.43 10.11
N SER A 143 -8.78 -17.20 8.81
CA SER A 143 -7.76 -17.86 8.00
C SER A 143 -6.50 -17.02 7.78
N GLY A 144 -6.55 -15.72 8.09
CA GLY A 144 -5.48 -14.76 7.78
C GLY A 144 -5.29 -14.51 6.28
N ARG A 145 -6.21 -14.97 5.44
CA ARG A 145 -6.10 -14.85 3.99
C ARG A 145 -6.57 -13.48 3.52
N PHE A 146 -5.86 -12.94 2.55
CA PHE A 146 -6.29 -11.74 1.84
C PHE A 146 -7.61 -11.99 1.11
N VAL A 147 -8.58 -11.12 1.33
CA VAL A 147 -9.87 -11.16 0.66
C VAL A 147 -9.86 -10.25 -0.57
N LYS A 148 -9.60 -8.97 -0.36
CA LYS A 148 -9.56 -7.97 -1.43
C LYS A 148 -8.93 -6.65 -0.96
N GLU A 149 -8.54 -5.81 -1.92
CA GLU A 149 -8.35 -4.38 -1.70
C GLU A 149 -9.62 -3.61 -2.06
N ILE A 150 -9.95 -2.64 -1.22
CA ILE A 150 -11.04 -1.69 -1.43
C ILE A 150 -10.40 -0.35 -1.74
N ILE A 151 -10.59 0.13 -2.96
CA ILE A 151 -9.94 1.36 -3.42
C ILE A 151 -10.77 2.56 -2.94
N MET A 152 -10.16 3.44 -2.15
CA MET A 152 -10.79 4.66 -1.66
C MET A 152 -10.94 5.70 -2.77
N PRO A 153 -11.89 6.66 -2.65
CA PRO A 153 -12.15 7.65 -3.72
C PRO A 153 -11.06 8.70 -3.83
N ASN A 154 -10.17 8.81 -2.85
CA ASN A 154 -9.16 9.86 -2.75
C ASN A 154 -7.79 9.30 -2.31
N ARG A 155 -6.87 10.23 -2.03
CA ARG A 155 -5.49 9.96 -1.55
C ARG A 155 -5.34 10.29 -0.07
N THR A 156 -6.39 10.11 0.70
CA THR A 156 -6.31 10.38 2.13
C THR A 156 -5.21 9.58 2.79
N HIS A 157 -4.59 10.13 3.81
CA HIS A 157 -3.57 9.40 4.58
C HIS A 157 -4.16 8.19 5.31
N ALA A 158 -5.46 8.26 5.66
CA ALA A 158 -6.21 7.21 6.34
C ALA A 158 -5.48 6.69 7.59
N GLY A 159 -4.93 7.62 8.40
CA GLY A 159 -4.08 7.31 9.55
C GLY A 159 -4.79 6.56 10.67
N GLY A 160 -6.12 6.69 10.77
CA GLY A 160 -6.96 5.95 11.70
C GLY A 160 -8.16 5.36 10.99
N ILE A 161 -8.55 4.16 11.42
CA ILE A 161 -9.83 3.55 11.08
C ILE A 161 -10.47 3.01 12.36
N ALA A 162 -11.80 3.01 12.43
CA ALA A 162 -12.55 2.52 13.59
C ALA A 162 -13.86 1.89 13.14
N TYR A 163 -14.10 0.67 13.58
CA TYR A 163 -15.33 -0.06 13.33
C TYR A 163 -16.37 0.24 14.41
N ASP A 164 -17.51 0.73 13.96
CA ASP A 164 -18.68 0.90 14.81
C ASP A 164 -19.62 -0.30 14.63
N ASN A 165 -19.56 -1.22 15.57
CA ASN A 165 -20.34 -2.44 15.55
C ASN A 165 -21.86 -2.19 15.68
N LEU A 166 -22.29 -1.12 16.35
CA LEU A 166 -23.72 -0.83 16.53
C LEU A 166 -24.36 -0.36 15.22
N ASN A 167 -23.65 0.50 14.49
CA ASN A 167 -24.15 1.09 13.25
C ASN A 167 -23.67 0.34 11.99
N GLN A 168 -22.84 -0.67 12.14
CA GLN A 168 -22.25 -1.46 11.04
C GLN A 168 -21.54 -0.57 10.02
N VAL A 169 -20.70 0.34 10.49
CA VAL A 169 -19.92 1.25 9.66
C VAL A 169 -18.45 1.23 10.04
N LEU A 170 -17.59 1.48 9.06
CA LEU A 170 -16.15 1.68 9.23
C LEU A 170 -15.82 3.15 9.02
N TRP A 171 -15.38 3.82 10.06
CA TRP A 171 -14.88 5.18 10.03
C TRP A 171 -13.43 5.21 9.53
N VAL A 172 -13.10 6.22 8.74
CA VAL A 172 -11.76 6.44 8.19
C VAL A 172 -11.37 7.89 8.39
N SER A 173 -10.20 8.14 8.97
CA SER A 173 -9.67 9.51 9.04
C SER A 173 -9.40 10.02 7.63
N ASP A 174 -9.87 11.22 7.35
CA ASP A 174 -9.84 11.84 6.02
C ASP A 174 -9.42 13.31 6.09
N MET A 175 -9.39 13.94 4.94
CA MET A 175 -9.17 15.38 4.78
C MET A 175 -10.08 15.88 3.67
N LEU A 176 -10.92 16.85 3.97
CA LEU A 176 -11.78 17.50 3.00
C LEU A 176 -11.40 18.98 2.89
N ASN A 177 -11.05 19.41 1.68
CA ASN A 177 -10.65 20.80 1.38
C ASN A 177 -9.51 21.37 2.25
N GLY A 178 -8.64 20.50 2.77
CA GLY A 178 -7.52 20.86 3.63
C GLY A 178 -7.85 20.87 5.12
N GLU A 179 -9.08 20.55 5.51
CA GLU A 179 -9.54 20.43 6.89
C GLU A 179 -9.59 18.96 7.31
N ALA A 180 -9.36 18.69 8.60
CA ALA A 180 -9.49 17.37 9.15
C ALA A 180 -10.93 16.89 9.03
N ALA A 181 -11.11 15.66 8.61
CA ALA A 181 -12.41 15.04 8.41
C ALA A 181 -12.41 13.56 8.82
N VAL A 182 -13.58 13.01 8.98
CA VAL A 182 -13.82 11.58 9.05
C VAL A 182 -14.83 11.19 7.99
N SER A 183 -14.53 10.11 7.28
CA SER A 183 -15.40 9.55 6.24
C SER A 183 -15.84 8.14 6.67
N LEU A 184 -16.97 7.67 6.18
CA LEU A 184 -17.45 6.34 6.57
C LEU A 184 -17.90 5.50 5.38
N TYR A 185 -17.77 4.20 5.57
CA TYR A 185 -18.35 3.15 4.74
C TYR A 185 -19.34 2.33 5.54
N THR A 186 -20.42 1.87 4.93
CA THR A 186 -21.21 0.78 5.51
C THR A 186 -20.47 -0.55 5.30
N MET A 187 -20.63 -1.48 6.25
CA MET A 187 -20.08 -2.82 6.09
C MET A 187 -20.63 -3.51 4.85
N GLU A 188 -21.91 -3.33 4.55
CA GLU A 188 -22.56 -3.84 3.32
C GLU A 188 -21.84 -3.35 2.05
N ALA A 189 -21.50 -2.05 1.98
CA ALA A 189 -20.79 -1.49 0.83
C ALA A 189 -19.37 -2.09 0.70
N LEU A 190 -18.67 -2.26 1.82
CA LEU A 190 -17.35 -2.88 1.86
C LEU A 190 -17.42 -4.33 1.39
N GLU A 191 -18.38 -5.11 1.88
CA GLU A 191 -18.56 -6.53 1.54
C GLU A 191 -18.90 -6.73 0.06
N ASN A 192 -19.81 -5.92 -0.46
CA ASN A 192 -20.28 -6.01 -1.85
C ASN A 192 -19.31 -5.42 -2.86
N TYR A 193 -18.29 -4.67 -2.42
CA TYR A 193 -17.34 -4.04 -3.34
C TYR A 193 -16.52 -5.06 -4.11
N GLN A 194 -16.52 -4.92 -5.42
CA GLN A 194 -15.71 -5.71 -6.35
C GLN A 194 -15.16 -4.79 -7.45
N TYR A 195 -13.89 -4.41 -7.33
CA TYR A 195 -13.26 -3.52 -8.30
C TYR A 195 -13.32 -4.07 -9.73
N ASP A 196 -13.18 -5.38 -9.90
CA ASP A 196 -13.22 -6.00 -11.23
C ASP A 196 -14.54 -5.81 -11.95
N LYS A 197 -15.63 -5.64 -11.21
CA LYS A 197 -16.96 -5.34 -11.78
C LYS A 197 -17.18 -3.85 -11.98
N THR A 198 -16.83 -3.05 -11.01
CA THR A 198 -17.15 -1.61 -11.01
C THR A 198 -16.15 -0.78 -11.81
N LYS A 199 -14.86 -1.20 -11.81
CA LYS A 199 -13.70 -0.45 -12.31
C LYS A 199 -13.58 0.97 -11.71
N LYS A 200 -14.20 1.18 -10.54
CA LYS A 200 -14.25 2.47 -9.85
C LYS A 200 -13.89 2.31 -8.38
N PRO A 201 -13.27 3.33 -7.77
CA PRO A 201 -13.14 3.41 -6.32
C PRO A 201 -14.51 3.32 -5.64
N LEU A 202 -14.53 2.83 -4.40
CA LEU A 202 -15.73 2.84 -3.56
C LEU A 202 -15.90 4.25 -2.99
N PRO A 203 -17.01 4.95 -3.26
CA PRO A 203 -17.25 6.25 -2.64
C PRO A 203 -17.54 6.08 -1.14
N PHE A 204 -17.18 7.07 -0.34
CA PHE A 204 -17.67 7.15 1.04
C PHE A 204 -19.19 7.33 1.04
N LEU A 205 -19.85 6.83 2.07
CA LEU A 205 -21.26 7.11 2.31
C LEU A 205 -21.43 8.58 2.71
N GLU A 206 -20.63 9.01 3.68
CA GLU A 206 -20.63 10.37 4.22
C GLU A 206 -19.22 10.80 4.59
N THR A 207 -19.02 12.13 4.67
CA THR A 207 -17.79 12.75 5.17
C THR A 207 -18.17 13.92 6.08
N HIS A 208 -17.61 13.94 7.28
CA HIS A 208 -17.81 14.98 8.29
C HIS A 208 -16.51 15.72 8.54
N VAL A 209 -16.53 17.03 8.40
CA VAL A 209 -15.43 17.94 8.80
C VAL A 209 -15.45 18.08 10.31
N LEU A 210 -14.26 18.03 10.95
CA LEU A 210 -14.08 18.11 12.40
C LEU A 210 -13.91 19.54 12.88
#